data_7e646f9abbe39b081e35f7fb4a20a87c
#
_entry.id   7e646f9abbe39b081e35f7fb4a20a87c
#
_cell.length_a   1.000
_cell.length_b   1.000
_cell.length_c   1.000
_cell.angle_alpha   90.00
_cell.angle_beta   90.00
_cell.angle_gamma   90.00
#
_symmetry.space_group_name_H-M   'P 1'
#
loop_
_entity.id
_entity.type
_entity.pdbx_description
1 polymer ?
#
loop_
_entity_poly.entity_id
_entity_poly.type
_entity_poly.pdbx_seq_one_letter_code
_entity_poly.pdbx_strand_id
1 'polypeptide(L)'
;MFIDGVLRNPITNAPIPQGMRLYRTLKEKGRVLLLCSHKEKDDRWLRENKTNLVDDLVGLEMTAGYDWPELRQVEYCRGQQSGVDIVVTSDAELAAKLLEIGLPTLMFLHPIYLAEKSRPDGRQGARSWEKIKEEIVKQQETYLEDHRVQ
;
A
#
# COMPACT_ATOMS: atom_id res chain seq x y z
N MET A 1 4.25 1.29 4.36
CA MET A 1 2.78 1.54 4.16
C MET A 1 2.59 2.53 3.04
N PHE A 2 1.77 2.22 2.08
CA PHE A 2 1.41 3.15 1.01
C PHE A 2 0.44 4.23 1.51
N ILE A 3 0.59 5.46 1.01
CA ILE A 3 -0.31 6.57 1.34
C ILE A 3 -1.63 6.43 0.58
N ASP A 4 -1.54 6.30 -0.73
CA ASP A 4 -2.73 6.20 -1.58
C ASP A 4 -3.48 4.88 -1.37
N GLY A 5 -4.78 4.98 -1.14
CA GLY A 5 -5.66 3.85 -0.87
C GLY A 5 -5.63 3.34 0.57
N VAL A 6 -4.64 3.71 1.38
CA VAL A 6 -4.58 3.35 2.81
C VAL A 6 -4.83 4.57 3.70
N LEU A 7 -4.02 5.60 3.59
CA LEU A 7 -4.16 6.83 4.38
C LEU A 7 -5.04 7.87 3.70
N ARG A 8 -4.96 7.94 2.38
CA ARG A 8 -5.60 8.94 1.54
C ARG A 8 -6.51 8.27 0.51
N ASN A 9 -7.70 8.80 0.37
CA ASN A 9 -8.60 8.44 -0.73
C ASN A 9 -8.01 8.96 -2.05
N PRO A 10 -7.66 8.10 -3.02
CA PRO A 10 -7.02 8.52 -4.25
C PRO A 10 -7.92 9.35 -5.18
N ILE A 11 -9.23 9.35 -4.93
CA ILE A 11 -10.22 10.09 -5.71
C ILE A 11 -10.47 11.48 -5.13
N THR A 12 -10.81 11.54 -3.84
CA THR A 12 -11.21 12.78 -3.18
C THR A 12 -10.06 13.51 -2.49
N ASN A 13 -8.90 12.88 -2.39
CA ASN A 13 -7.73 13.35 -1.65
C ASN A 13 -7.98 13.51 -0.13
N ALA A 14 -9.13 13.06 0.37
CA ALA A 14 -9.46 13.11 1.79
C ALA A 14 -8.73 12.00 2.59
N PRO A 15 -8.43 12.23 3.87
CA PRO A 15 -7.88 11.19 4.72
C PRO A 15 -8.89 10.06 4.92
N ILE A 16 -8.39 8.82 5.01
CA ILE A 16 -9.17 7.64 5.35
C ILE A 16 -9.00 7.42 6.86
N PRO A 17 -10.02 7.66 7.70
CA PRO A 17 -9.86 7.64 9.16
C PRO A 17 -9.35 6.31 9.70
N GLN A 18 -9.79 5.19 9.12
CA GLN A 18 -9.38 3.84 9.52
C GLN A 18 -7.92 3.58 9.18
N GLY A 19 -7.47 4.00 7.99
CA GLY A 19 -6.07 3.92 7.59
C GLY A 19 -5.16 4.78 8.48
N MET A 20 -5.60 5.99 8.79
CA MET A 20 -4.88 6.89 9.72
C MET A 20 -4.77 6.29 11.12
N ARG A 21 -5.81 5.61 11.60
CA ARG A 21 -5.79 4.88 12.87
C ARG A 21 -4.81 3.71 12.83
N LEU A 22 -4.86 2.90 11.78
CA LEU A 22 -3.93 1.80 11.56
C LEU A 22 -2.47 2.30 11.57
N TYR A 23 -2.18 3.37 10.84
CA TYR A 23 -0.85 3.98 10.81
C TYR A 23 -0.36 4.34 12.22
N ARG A 24 -1.18 5.02 13.02
CA ARG A 24 -0.83 5.41 14.39
C ARG A 24 -0.54 4.19 15.26
N THR A 25 -1.39 3.16 15.18
CA THR A 25 -1.21 1.91 15.94
C THR A 25 0.09 1.21 15.57
N LEU A 26 0.41 1.12 14.29
CA LEU A 26 1.67 0.51 13.85
C LEU A 26 2.89 1.34 14.27
N LYS A 27 2.78 2.66 14.21
CA LYS A 27 3.85 3.57 14.62
C LYS A 27 4.17 3.49 16.11
N GLU A 28 3.18 3.21 16.96
CA GLU A 28 3.39 2.97 18.39
C GLU A 28 4.22 1.69 18.67
N LYS A 29 4.21 0.74 17.75
CA LYS A 29 4.89 -0.55 17.88
C LYS A 29 6.24 -0.62 17.17
N GLY A 30 6.47 0.26 16.22
CA GLY A 30 7.70 0.25 15.45
C GLY A 30 7.83 1.39 14.45
N ARG A 31 8.86 1.32 13.64
CA ARG A 31 9.11 2.29 12.58
C ARG A 31 8.19 2.03 11.39
N VAL A 32 7.53 3.06 10.90
CA VAL A 32 6.67 3.00 9.72
C VAL A 32 7.21 3.92 8.62
N LEU A 33 7.64 3.33 7.51
CA LEU A 33 8.00 4.06 6.30
C LEU A 33 6.74 4.32 5.48
N LEU A 34 6.56 5.54 5.03
CA LEU A 34 5.46 5.92 4.14
C LEU A 34 5.95 5.97 2.70
N LEU A 35 5.25 5.27 1.82
CA LEU A 35 5.53 5.18 0.40
C LEU A 35 4.56 6.10 -0.35
N CYS A 36 5.10 7.02 -1.12
CA CYS A 36 4.34 8.08 -1.75
C CYS A 36 4.64 8.20 -3.25
N SER A 37 3.70 8.79 -3.98
CA SER A 37 3.87 9.06 -5.42
C SER A 37 4.73 10.29 -5.68
N HIS A 38 4.55 11.35 -4.88
CA HIS A 38 5.27 12.61 -5.01
C HIS A 38 5.69 13.14 -3.64
N LYS A 39 6.97 13.07 -3.34
CA LYS A 39 7.50 13.34 -2.00
C LYS A 39 7.08 14.71 -1.43
N GLU A 40 7.26 15.78 -2.18
CA GLU A 40 6.93 17.14 -1.70
C GLU A 40 5.43 17.37 -1.50
N LYS A 41 4.64 16.90 -2.46
CA LYS A 41 3.17 17.01 -2.41
C LYS A 41 2.59 16.21 -1.26
N ASP A 42 3.10 15.00 -1.08
CA ASP A 42 2.59 14.08 -0.08
C ASP A 42 3.06 14.45 1.34
N ASP A 43 4.27 15.00 1.49
CA ASP A 43 4.73 15.58 2.76
C ASP A 43 3.82 16.73 3.20
N ARG A 44 3.47 17.63 2.28
CA ARG A 44 2.52 18.72 2.56
C ARG A 44 1.17 18.18 3.00
N TRP A 45 0.62 17.20 2.28
CA TRP A 45 -0.66 16.57 2.63
C TRP A 45 -0.63 15.92 4.01
N LEU A 46 0.45 15.22 4.36
CA LEU A 46 0.65 14.60 5.68
C LEU A 46 0.64 15.64 6.80
N ARG A 47 1.32 16.77 6.60
CA ARG A 47 1.33 17.88 7.57
C ARG A 47 -0.05 18.51 7.77
N GLU A 48 -0.77 18.76 6.68
CA GLU A 48 -2.13 19.30 6.72
C GLU A 48 -3.11 18.37 7.45
N ASN A 49 -2.89 17.06 7.39
CA ASN A 49 -3.70 16.05 8.06
C ASN A 49 -3.12 15.61 9.42
N LYS A 50 -2.28 16.44 10.05
CA LYS A 50 -1.72 16.24 11.40
C LYS A 50 -0.88 14.97 11.56
N THR A 51 -0.17 14.59 10.51
CA THR A 51 0.75 13.44 10.52
C THR A 51 2.18 13.96 10.59
N ASN A 52 2.52 14.67 11.68
CA ASN A 52 3.76 15.44 11.78
C ASN A 52 5.01 14.61 12.12
N LEU A 53 4.83 13.36 12.53
CA LEU A 53 5.92 12.49 12.97
C LEU A 53 6.10 11.32 12.00
N VAL A 54 6.47 11.65 10.77
CA VAL A 54 6.79 10.64 9.75
C VAL A 54 8.24 10.21 9.95
N ASP A 55 8.49 8.91 10.08
CA ASP A 55 9.84 8.37 10.24
C ASP A 55 10.66 8.55 8.97
N ASP A 56 10.04 8.24 7.82
CA ASP A 56 10.62 8.48 6.51
C ASP A 56 9.54 8.46 5.43
N LEU A 57 9.78 9.19 4.37
CA LEU A 57 8.91 9.32 3.21
C LEU A 57 9.70 8.97 1.94
N VAL A 58 9.31 7.88 1.29
CA VAL A 58 9.98 7.36 0.09
C VAL A 58 9.12 7.62 -1.14
N GLY A 59 9.61 8.44 -2.05
CA GLY A 59 8.91 8.80 -3.28
C GLY A 59 9.17 7.84 -4.44
N LEU A 60 8.26 7.82 -5.41
CA LEU A 60 8.40 7.06 -6.65
C LEU A 60 9.47 7.62 -7.60
N GLU A 61 9.92 8.85 -7.41
CA GLU A 61 10.93 9.48 -8.26
C GLU A 61 12.23 8.67 -8.34
N MET A 62 12.52 7.90 -7.29
CA MET A 62 13.69 7.01 -7.24
C MET A 62 13.53 5.75 -8.07
N THR A 63 12.33 5.44 -8.51
CA THR A 63 11.97 4.20 -9.24
C THR A 63 11.33 4.46 -10.59
N ALA A 64 11.43 5.68 -11.08
CA ALA A 64 10.93 6.05 -12.40
C ALA A 64 11.61 5.23 -13.50
N GLY A 65 10.80 4.72 -14.44
CA GLY A 65 11.29 3.91 -15.56
C GLY A 65 11.27 2.39 -15.34
N TYR A 66 10.88 1.91 -14.17
CA TYR A 66 10.65 0.49 -13.92
C TYR A 66 9.19 0.09 -14.21
N ASP A 67 8.97 -1.15 -14.64
CA ASP A 67 7.64 -1.67 -14.96
C ASP A 67 6.69 -1.68 -13.75
N TRP A 68 7.26 -1.85 -12.53
CA TRP A 68 6.55 -1.83 -11.26
C TRP A 68 7.24 -0.88 -10.28
N PRO A 69 7.01 0.44 -10.41
CA PRO A 69 7.69 1.43 -9.57
C PRO A 69 7.44 1.22 -8.06
N GLU A 70 6.21 0.87 -7.69
CA GLU A 70 5.82 0.63 -6.30
C GLU A 70 6.54 -0.60 -5.70
N LEU A 71 6.68 -1.66 -6.48
CA LEU A 71 7.44 -2.85 -6.06
C LEU A 71 8.91 -2.49 -5.83
N ARG A 72 9.51 -1.74 -6.74
CA ARG A 72 10.90 -1.27 -6.62
C ARG A 72 11.08 -0.34 -5.42
N GLN A 73 10.10 0.47 -5.10
CA GLN A 73 10.10 1.32 -3.92
C GLN A 73 10.19 0.49 -2.63
N VAL A 74 9.43 -0.61 -2.54
CA VAL A 74 9.50 -1.55 -1.41
C VAL A 74 10.85 -2.28 -1.36
N GLU A 75 11.34 -2.75 -2.49
CA GLU A 75 12.67 -3.40 -2.58
C GLU A 75 13.80 -2.45 -2.15
N TYR A 76 13.71 -1.18 -2.54
CA TYR A 76 14.63 -0.14 -2.08
C TYR A 76 14.60 0.00 -0.55
N CYS A 77 13.43 0.10 0.05
CA CYS A 77 13.28 0.16 1.50
C CYS A 77 13.86 -1.08 2.18
N ARG A 78 13.62 -2.26 1.62
CA ARG A 78 14.16 -3.53 2.14
C ARG A 78 15.69 -3.54 2.15
N GLY A 79 16.33 -2.98 1.12
CA GLY A 79 17.78 -2.91 1.01
C GLY A 79 18.44 -1.87 1.93
N GLN A 80 17.77 -0.73 2.13
CA GLN A 80 18.36 0.43 2.82
C GLN A 80 18.04 0.48 4.33
N GLN A 81 16.98 -0.16 4.79
CA GLN A 81 16.36 0.10 6.10
C GLN A 81 16.41 -1.10 7.07
N SER A 82 17.38 -1.96 6.99
CA SER A 82 17.51 -3.14 7.87
C SER A 82 16.41 -4.19 7.69
N GLY A 83 15.69 -4.14 6.62
CA GLY A 83 14.61 -5.05 6.30
C GLY A 83 13.22 -4.40 6.37
N VAL A 84 12.25 -5.14 5.88
CA VAL A 84 10.82 -4.79 5.91
C VAL A 84 10.08 -6.00 6.46
N ASP A 85 9.38 -5.82 7.56
CA ASP A 85 8.64 -6.90 8.23
C ASP A 85 7.28 -7.14 7.57
N ILE A 86 6.58 -6.05 7.24
CA ILE A 86 5.26 -6.11 6.63
C ILE A 86 5.02 -4.89 5.72
N VAL A 87 4.36 -5.12 4.61
CA VAL A 87 3.90 -4.07 3.70
C VAL A 87 2.40 -3.89 3.84
N VAL A 88 1.92 -2.66 3.88
CA VAL A 88 0.48 -2.34 3.87
C VAL A 88 0.14 -1.63 2.58
N THR A 89 -0.74 -2.23 1.81
CA THR A 89 -1.20 -1.70 0.51
C THR A 89 -2.69 -1.96 0.29
N SER A 90 -3.31 -1.19 -0.57
CA SER A 90 -4.67 -1.43 -1.06
C SER A 90 -4.69 -2.03 -2.48
N ASP A 91 -3.53 -2.21 -3.09
CA ASP A 91 -3.38 -2.74 -4.45
C ASP A 91 -3.17 -4.26 -4.40
N ALA A 92 -4.13 -5.02 -4.93
CA ALA A 92 -4.12 -6.48 -4.90
C ALA A 92 -3.04 -7.10 -5.80
N GLU A 93 -2.76 -6.51 -6.95
CA GLU A 93 -1.70 -7.02 -7.83
C GLU A 93 -0.32 -6.78 -7.22
N LEU A 94 -0.13 -5.62 -6.62
CA LEU A 94 1.10 -5.34 -5.88
C LEU A 94 1.25 -6.28 -4.67
N ALA A 95 0.16 -6.52 -3.93
CA ALA A 95 0.16 -7.46 -2.82
C ALA A 95 0.59 -8.87 -3.25
N ALA A 96 0.06 -9.37 -4.36
CA ALA A 96 0.46 -10.66 -4.93
C ALA A 96 1.96 -10.71 -5.24
N LYS A 97 2.49 -9.69 -5.90
CA LYS A 97 3.93 -9.60 -6.23
C LYS A 97 4.83 -9.50 -4.99
N LEU A 98 4.39 -8.79 -3.96
CA LEU A 98 5.12 -8.71 -2.71
C LEU A 98 5.20 -10.07 -2.01
N LEU A 99 4.11 -10.83 -2.03
CA LEU A 99 4.09 -12.20 -1.50
C LEU A 99 4.98 -13.14 -2.31
N GLU A 100 5.01 -13.03 -3.63
CA GLU A 100 5.91 -13.80 -4.51
C GLU A 100 7.39 -13.61 -4.14
N ILE A 101 7.78 -12.41 -3.73
CA ILE A 101 9.17 -12.14 -3.27
C ILE A 101 9.39 -12.38 -1.77
N GLY A 102 8.42 -12.98 -1.10
CA GLY A 102 8.51 -13.40 0.30
C GLY A 102 8.30 -12.28 1.32
N LEU A 103 7.56 -11.22 0.96
CA LEU A 103 7.23 -10.13 1.88
C LEU A 103 5.80 -10.27 2.42
N PRO A 104 5.62 -10.45 3.74
CA PRO A 104 4.31 -10.41 4.36
C PRO A 104 3.58 -9.10 4.02
N THR A 105 2.33 -9.21 3.60
CA THR A 105 1.56 -8.06 3.13
C THR A 105 0.20 -8.02 3.79
N LEU A 106 -0.15 -6.87 4.37
CA LEU A 106 -1.48 -6.56 4.85
C LEU A 106 -2.23 -5.79 3.77
N MET A 107 -3.29 -6.40 3.23
CA MET A 107 -4.16 -5.73 2.28
C MET A 107 -5.22 -4.91 3.02
N PHE A 108 -5.18 -3.59 2.80
CA PHE A 108 -6.16 -2.67 3.35
C PHE A 108 -7.34 -2.51 2.37
N LEU A 109 -8.49 -3.06 2.73
CA LEU A 109 -9.72 -2.93 1.96
C LEU A 109 -10.63 -1.88 2.61
N HIS A 110 -11.07 -0.91 1.82
CA HIS A 110 -11.97 0.15 2.27
C HIS A 110 -13.27 0.14 1.47
N PRO A 111 -14.43 0.46 2.08
CA PRO A 111 -15.73 0.47 1.39
C PRO A 111 -15.80 1.34 0.13
N ILE A 112 -14.90 2.28 -0.07
CA ILE A 112 -14.79 3.06 -1.31
C ILE A 112 -14.63 2.18 -2.56
N TYR A 113 -14.05 0.99 -2.40
CA TYR A 113 -13.90 0.03 -3.50
C TYR A 113 -15.19 -0.68 -3.84
N LEU A 114 -16.21 -0.60 -2.99
CA LEU A 114 -17.55 -1.16 -3.22
C LEU A 114 -18.48 -0.14 -3.90
N ALA A 115 -18.29 1.13 -3.64
CA ALA A 115 -19.12 2.19 -4.22
C ALA A 115 -18.69 2.46 -5.66
N GLU A 116 -19.62 2.28 -6.61
CA GLU A 116 -19.34 2.41 -8.04
C GLU A 116 -18.75 3.78 -8.43
N LYS A 117 -19.25 4.86 -7.84
CA LYS A 117 -18.76 6.23 -8.05
C LYS A 117 -17.37 6.51 -7.44
N SER A 118 -16.97 5.71 -6.48
CA SER A 118 -15.72 5.86 -5.74
C SER A 118 -14.68 4.81 -6.12
N ARG A 119 -15.02 3.93 -7.06
CA ARG A 119 -14.11 2.87 -7.51
C ARG A 119 -12.86 3.45 -8.15
N PRO A 120 -11.68 2.93 -7.80
CA PRO A 120 -10.45 3.34 -8.46
C PRO A 120 -10.39 2.96 -9.93
N ASP A 121 -11.14 1.94 -10.38
CA ASP A 121 -11.18 1.44 -11.76
C ASP A 121 -11.78 2.43 -12.78
N GLY A 122 -12.43 3.50 -12.32
CA GLY A 122 -12.79 4.64 -13.16
C GLY A 122 -11.62 5.55 -13.54
N ARG A 123 -10.40 5.27 -13.07
CA ARG A 123 -9.19 6.05 -13.33
C ARG A 123 -8.07 5.19 -13.92
N GLN A 124 -7.22 5.82 -14.71
CA GLN A 124 -6.05 5.15 -15.28
C GLN A 124 -5.15 4.59 -14.16
N GLY A 125 -4.83 3.31 -14.22
CA GLY A 125 -4.01 2.62 -13.24
C GLY A 125 -4.74 2.11 -11.98
N ALA A 126 -6.05 2.33 -11.88
CA ALA A 126 -6.84 1.85 -10.74
C ALA A 126 -7.27 0.38 -10.90
N ARG A 127 -7.51 -0.29 -9.78
CA ARG A 127 -7.91 -1.71 -9.75
C ARG A 127 -9.41 -1.85 -9.55
N SER A 128 -10.05 -2.72 -10.33
CA SER A 128 -11.46 -3.05 -10.14
C SER A 128 -11.66 -3.92 -8.90
N TRP A 129 -12.87 -3.88 -8.35
CA TRP A 129 -13.24 -4.77 -7.25
C TRP A 129 -13.17 -6.24 -7.65
N GLU A 130 -13.53 -6.55 -8.88
CA GLU A 130 -13.45 -7.90 -9.44
C GLU A 130 -12.01 -8.40 -9.45
N LYS A 131 -11.06 -7.59 -9.90
CA LYS A 131 -9.63 -7.94 -9.87
C LYS A 131 -9.11 -8.15 -8.44
N ILE A 132 -9.55 -7.34 -7.48
CA ILE A 132 -9.21 -7.55 -6.07
C ILE A 132 -9.71 -8.90 -5.58
N LYS A 133 -10.96 -9.26 -5.91
CA LYS A 133 -11.52 -10.57 -5.54
C LYS A 133 -10.74 -11.73 -6.18
N GLU A 134 -10.45 -11.64 -7.46
CA GLU A 134 -9.69 -12.64 -8.20
C GLU A 134 -8.32 -12.88 -7.56
N GLU A 135 -7.60 -11.82 -7.23
CA GLU A 135 -6.30 -11.91 -6.57
C GLU A 135 -6.40 -12.52 -5.16
N ILE A 136 -7.41 -12.15 -4.38
CA ILE A 136 -7.65 -12.73 -3.05
C ILE A 136 -7.92 -14.25 -3.16
N VAL A 137 -8.79 -14.65 -4.08
CA VAL A 137 -9.10 -16.07 -4.31
C VAL A 137 -7.87 -16.85 -4.75
N LYS A 138 -7.14 -16.31 -5.72
CA LYS A 138 -5.90 -16.92 -6.22
C LYS A 138 -4.84 -17.09 -5.11
N GLN A 139 -4.70 -16.10 -4.24
CA GLN A 139 -3.80 -16.22 -3.09
C GLN A 139 -4.26 -17.27 -2.09
N GLN A 140 -5.56 -17.36 -1.82
CA GLN A 140 -6.11 -18.41 -0.95
C GLN A 140 -5.87 -19.81 -1.51
N GLU A 141 -6.07 -20.00 -2.82
CA GLU A 141 -5.80 -21.29 -3.48
C GLU A 141 -4.32 -21.65 -3.39
N THR A 142 -3.43 -20.70 -3.72
CA THR A 142 -1.98 -20.92 -3.61
C THR A 142 -1.55 -21.25 -2.17
N TYR A 143 -2.16 -20.59 -1.19
CA TYR A 143 -1.87 -20.84 0.22
C TYR A 143 -2.30 -22.25 0.66
N LEU A 144 -3.47 -22.71 0.20
CA LEU A 144 -3.97 -24.05 0.51
C LEU A 144 -3.14 -25.16 -0.16
N GLU A 145 -2.55 -24.88 -1.32
CA GLU A 145 -1.68 -25.80 -2.05
C GLU A 145 -0.24 -25.83 -1.53
N ASP A 146 0.16 -24.85 -0.72
CA ASP A 146 1.52 -24.75 -0.18
C ASP A 146 1.74 -25.78 0.93
N HIS A 147 2.44 -26.86 0.61
CA HIS A 147 2.76 -27.95 1.54
C HIS A 147 3.60 -27.51 2.76
N ARG A 148 4.14 -26.28 2.77
CA ARG A 148 4.89 -25.73 3.91
C ARG A 148 3.98 -25.21 5.02
N VAL A 149 2.69 -25.06 4.73
CA VAL A 149 1.69 -24.54 5.68
C VAL A 149 0.91 -25.70 6.33
N GLN A 150 1.04 -26.90 5.80
CA GLN A 150 0.47 -28.12 6.37
C GLN A 150 1.48 -28.77 7.32
#